data_f5704c6e0374cff200b8bb10c4743a36
#
_entry.id   f5704c6e0374cff200b8bb10c4743a36
#
_cell.length_a   1.000
_cell.length_b   1.000
_cell.length_c   1.000
_cell.angle_alpha   90.00
_cell.angle_beta   90.00
_cell.angle_gamma   90.00
#
_symmetry.space_group_name_H-M   'P 1'
#
loop_
_entity.id
_entity.type
_entity.pdbx_description
1 polymer ?
#
loop_
_entity_poly.entity_id
_entity_poly.type
_entity_poly.pdbx_seq_one_letter_code
_entity_poly.pdbx_strand_id
1 'polypeptide(L)'
;MIPQTMTAVEIREPGPPQALRAVERPVPEPAPFEVLIQVAAAGVNRPDVLQRKGVYPPPAGVTDIPGLEVAGEVVRLGEGVYEPALGTRVCALVAGGGYAQYVIAPAVQCLPVPASLTLEQAAVLPETFFTVWHNVFERSRLQKGETLLVHGGSSGIGTTAILLGKAFDARVIVTAGSAQKCAACRELGADVAINYREGDFVEATLRATDGKGADVILDMVGGDYLARNAAAAAVEGRIALIATQGGNKSELDLRPLMMKRLTISASTLRAQPIANKGRIAAALRENVWPLFETRGLKPVIHARFPLADAAGAHRLMESDTHIGKIVLLV
;
A
#
# COMPACT_ATOMS: atom_id res chain seq x y z
N MET A 1 -17.86 26.43 -6.59
CA MET A 1 -19.03 26.08 -5.72
C MET A 1 -19.09 24.55 -5.65
N ILE A 2 -19.18 23.98 -4.46
CA ILE A 2 -19.28 22.53 -4.26
C ILE A 2 -20.71 22.11 -4.59
N PRO A 3 -20.93 21.07 -5.46
CA PRO A 3 -22.28 20.60 -5.78
C PRO A 3 -22.92 19.87 -4.58
N GLN A 4 -24.25 19.64 -4.64
CA GLN A 4 -24.96 18.88 -3.60
C GLN A 4 -24.75 17.36 -3.75
N THR A 5 -24.57 16.90 -5.00
CA THR A 5 -24.38 15.49 -5.35
C THR A 5 -23.07 15.30 -6.11
N MET A 6 -22.57 14.09 -6.12
CA MET A 6 -21.34 13.67 -6.77
C MET A 6 -21.49 12.29 -7.40
N THR A 7 -20.73 12.01 -8.43
CA THR A 7 -20.54 10.64 -8.92
C THR A 7 -19.64 9.87 -7.96
N ALA A 8 -20.08 8.69 -7.54
CA ALA A 8 -19.32 7.72 -6.78
C ALA A 8 -19.49 6.31 -7.38
N VAL A 9 -18.57 5.40 -7.09
CA VAL A 9 -18.70 3.99 -7.47
C VAL A 9 -19.04 3.19 -6.23
N GLU A 10 -20.19 2.53 -6.26
CA GLU A 10 -20.64 1.65 -5.17
C GLU A 10 -20.53 0.17 -5.54
N ILE A 11 -20.56 -0.68 -4.52
CA ILE A 11 -20.67 -2.12 -4.66
C ILE A 11 -22.14 -2.47 -4.49
N ARG A 12 -22.83 -2.81 -5.57
CA ARG A 12 -24.28 -3.12 -5.54
C ARG A 12 -24.56 -4.33 -4.65
N GLU A 13 -23.73 -5.36 -4.78
CA GLU A 13 -23.77 -6.61 -4.01
C GLU A 13 -22.38 -7.26 -4.05
N PRO A 14 -21.99 -8.04 -3.03
CA PRO A 14 -20.73 -8.77 -3.08
C PRO A 14 -20.65 -9.67 -4.33
N GLY A 15 -19.56 -9.54 -5.11
CA GLY A 15 -19.49 -10.32 -6.34
C GLY A 15 -18.33 -9.98 -7.29
N PRO A 16 -18.55 -10.27 -8.60
CA PRO A 16 -17.54 -10.04 -9.64
C PRO A 16 -17.32 -8.53 -9.91
N PRO A 17 -16.32 -8.13 -10.71
CA PRO A 17 -16.02 -6.72 -10.98
C PRO A 17 -17.21 -5.87 -11.45
N GLN A 18 -18.16 -6.48 -12.15
CA GLN A 18 -19.40 -5.85 -12.64
C GLN A 18 -20.37 -5.41 -11.52
N ALA A 19 -20.13 -5.83 -10.28
CA ALA A 19 -20.85 -5.33 -9.11
C ALA A 19 -20.55 -3.85 -8.80
N LEU A 20 -19.43 -3.32 -9.31
CA LEU A 20 -19.07 -1.90 -9.21
C LEU A 20 -19.88 -1.09 -10.22
N ARG A 21 -20.59 -0.06 -9.74
CA ARG A 21 -21.42 0.82 -10.56
C ARG A 21 -21.26 2.28 -10.16
N ALA A 22 -21.17 3.14 -11.16
CA ALA A 22 -21.25 4.57 -10.96
C ALA A 22 -22.70 4.96 -10.58
N VAL A 23 -22.83 5.74 -9.51
CA VAL A 23 -24.09 6.22 -8.97
C VAL A 23 -23.95 7.67 -8.52
N GLU A 24 -25.07 8.33 -8.34
CA GLU A 24 -25.11 9.66 -7.71
C GLU A 24 -25.28 9.52 -6.18
N ARG A 25 -24.43 10.20 -5.42
CA ARG A 25 -24.45 10.24 -3.96
C ARG A 25 -24.38 11.68 -3.46
N PRO A 26 -24.90 12.00 -2.29
CA PRO A 26 -24.66 13.31 -1.67
C PRO A 26 -23.16 13.55 -1.47
N VAL A 27 -22.70 14.79 -1.68
CA VAL A 27 -21.36 15.19 -1.26
C VAL A 27 -21.30 15.21 0.27
N PRO A 28 -20.34 14.52 0.90
CA PRO A 28 -20.28 14.43 2.35
C PRO A 28 -19.80 15.74 2.97
N GLU A 29 -20.21 16.00 4.22
CA GLU A 29 -19.75 17.14 5.01
C GLU A 29 -18.65 16.72 5.98
N PRO A 30 -17.51 17.44 6.03
CA PRO A 30 -16.42 17.09 6.94
C PRO A 30 -16.82 17.36 8.40
N ALA A 31 -16.62 16.39 9.27
CA ALA A 31 -16.74 16.52 10.71
C ALA A 31 -15.54 17.33 11.28
N PRO A 32 -15.53 17.67 12.59
CA PRO A 32 -14.38 18.31 13.22
C PRO A 32 -13.09 17.50 12.97
N PHE A 33 -12.01 18.23 12.64
CA PHE A 33 -10.67 17.68 12.30
C PHE A 33 -10.60 16.90 10.98
N GLU A 34 -11.61 17.00 10.12
CA GLU A 34 -11.62 16.40 8.79
C GLU A 34 -11.60 17.47 7.70
N VAL A 35 -11.19 17.08 6.51
CA VAL A 35 -11.24 17.91 5.31
C VAL A 35 -12.06 17.22 4.23
N LEU A 36 -12.71 18.02 3.37
CA LEU A 36 -13.29 17.54 2.12
C LEU A 36 -12.29 17.75 0.99
N ILE A 37 -11.95 16.68 0.29
CA ILE A 37 -11.03 16.67 -0.86
C ILE A 37 -11.87 16.51 -2.13
N GLN A 38 -11.70 17.41 -3.09
CA GLN A 38 -12.12 17.19 -4.47
C GLN A 38 -11.09 16.27 -5.11
N VAL A 39 -11.50 15.05 -5.43
CA VAL A 39 -10.61 13.97 -5.89
C VAL A 39 -10.27 14.18 -7.36
N ALA A 40 -9.00 14.14 -7.70
CA ALA A 40 -8.51 14.10 -9.07
C ALA A 40 -8.17 12.67 -9.52
N ALA A 41 -7.68 11.85 -8.57
CA ALA A 41 -7.33 10.46 -8.83
C ALA A 41 -7.40 9.65 -7.53
N ALA A 42 -7.69 8.34 -7.67
CA ALA A 42 -7.70 7.36 -6.59
C ALA A 42 -6.88 6.12 -6.95
N GLY A 43 -6.13 5.58 -6.01
CA GLY A 43 -5.39 4.33 -6.19
C GLY A 43 -6.29 3.11 -5.99
N VAL A 44 -6.06 2.07 -6.78
CA VAL A 44 -6.73 0.77 -6.62
C VAL A 44 -5.85 -0.16 -5.80
N ASN A 45 -6.46 -0.83 -4.82
CA ASN A 45 -5.77 -1.69 -3.87
C ASN A 45 -6.45 -3.06 -3.73
N ARG A 46 -5.70 -4.08 -3.31
CA ARG A 46 -6.26 -5.42 -3.07
C ARG A 46 -7.41 -5.43 -2.06
N PRO A 47 -7.37 -4.65 -0.95
CA PRO A 47 -8.52 -4.53 -0.03
C PRO A 47 -9.81 -4.03 -0.69
N ASP A 48 -9.75 -3.19 -1.73
CA ASP A 48 -10.94 -2.73 -2.47
C ASP A 48 -11.62 -3.91 -3.18
N VAL A 49 -10.80 -4.80 -3.79
CA VAL A 49 -11.28 -6.05 -4.39
C VAL A 49 -11.88 -6.97 -3.34
N LEU A 50 -11.26 -7.08 -2.17
CA LEU A 50 -11.78 -7.91 -1.06
C LEU A 50 -13.07 -7.33 -0.48
N GLN A 51 -13.20 -5.99 -0.39
CA GLN A 51 -14.45 -5.33 -0.02
C GLN A 51 -15.54 -5.65 -1.04
N ARG A 52 -15.25 -5.51 -2.34
CA ARG A 52 -16.21 -5.88 -3.39
C ARG A 52 -16.65 -7.34 -3.29
N LYS A 53 -15.77 -8.25 -2.90
CA LYS A 53 -16.09 -9.68 -2.70
C LYS A 53 -16.83 -9.96 -1.38
N GLY A 54 -17.03 -8.95 -0.53
CA GLY A 54 -17.71 -9.10 0.77
C GLY A 54 -16.87 -9.74 1.88
N VAL A 55 -15.57 -9.95 1.65
CA VAL A 55 -14.67 -10.62 2.63
C VAL A 55 -13.82 -9.64 3.45
N TYR A 56 -13.88 -8.34 3.13
CA TYR A 56 -13.19 -7.28 3.85
C TYR A 56 -14.08 -6.03 3.99
N PRO A 57 -15.11 -6.08 4.85
CA PRO A 57 -16.05 -4.97 5.01
C PRO A 57 -15.37 -3.70 5.56
N PRO A 58 -15.94 -2.51 5.27
CA PRO A 58 -15.47 -1.28 5.90
C PRO A 58 -15.65 -1.33 7.42
N PRO A 59 -14.80 -0.67 8.20
CA PRO A 59 -15.01 -0.49 9.63
C PRO A 59 -16.34 0.21 9.93
N ALA A 60 -16.88 0.00 11.13
CA ALA A 60 -18.12 0.67 11.55
C ALA A 60 -17.99 2.19 11.44
N GLY A 61 -19.01 2.86 10.91
CA GLY A 61 -19.05 4.30 10.70
C GLY A 61 -18.31 4.80 9.45
N VAL A 62 -17.64 3.92 8.71
CA VAL A 62 -17.00 4.26 7.43
C VAL A 62 -17.98 4.03 6.29
N THR A 63 -17.93 4.87 5.26
CA THR A 63 -18.73 4.74 4.04
C THR A 63 -18.55 3.37 3.36
N ASP A 64 -19.61 2.90 2.70
CA ASP A 64 -19.62 1.69 1.87
C ASP A 64 -18.91 1.86 0.51
N ILE A 65 -18.68 3.11 0.09
CA ILE A 65 -17.92 3.42 -1.13
C ILE A 65 -16.48 2.93 -0.96
N PRO A 66 -15.93 2.10 -1.89
CA PRO A 66 -14.55 1.64 -1.81
C PRO A 66 -13.53 2.74 -2.08
N GLY A 67 -12.25 2.39 -2.00
CA GLY A 67 -11.12 3.27 -2.25
C GLY A 67 -10.47 3.76 -0.97
N LEU A 68 -9.17 3.45 -0.82
CA LEU A 68 -8.41 3.67 0.42
C LEU A 68 -7.38 4.79 0.31
N GLU A 69 -7.19 5.34 -0.89
CA GLU A 69 -6.24 6.43 -1.11
C GLU A 69 -6.67 7.32 -2.28
N VAL A 70 -6.38 8.59 -2.15
CA VAL A 70 -6.73 9.60 -3.16
C VAL A 70 -5.63 10.68 -3.26
N ALA A 71 -5.66 11.44 -4.35
CA ALA A 71 -5.08 12.78 -4.39
C ALA A 71 -6.06 13.76 -5.03
N GLY A 72 -6.00 15.01 -4.57
CA GLY A 72 -6.89 16.06 -5.02
C GLY A 72 -6.61 17.37 -4.32
N GLU A 73 -7.62 18.25 -4.30
CA GLU A 73 -7.54 19.57 -3.69
C GLU A 73 -8.49 19.66 -2.49
N VAL A 74 -8.03 20.26 -1.40
CA VAL A 74 -8.86 20.53 -0.21
C VAL A 74 -9.83 21.65 -0.52
N VAL A 75 -11.13 21.37 -0.50
CA VAL A 75 -12.20 22.32 -0.88
C VAL A 75 -13.08 22.75 0.28
N ARG A 76 -13.02 22.07 1.44
CA ARG A 76 -13.71 22.46 2.67
C ARG A 76 -12.97 21.93 3.89
N LEU A 77 -12.99 22.69 4.98
CA LEU A 77 -12.40 22.33 6.26
C LEU A 77 -13.51 22.09 7.28
N GLY A 78 -13.37 21.04 8.07
CA GLY A 78 -14.13 20.85 9.30
C GLY A 78 -13.62 21.75 10.43
N GLU A 79 -14.40 21.86 11.49
CA GLU A 79 -14.01 22.63 12.66
C GLU A 79 -12.68 22.14 13.24
N GLY A 80 -11.83 23.05 13.70
CA GLY A 80 -10.53 22.74 14.33
C GLY A 80 -9.43 22.33 13.35
N VAL A 81 -9.65 22.37 12.04
CA VAL A 81 -8.60 22.13 11.04
C VAL A 81 -7.87 23.43 10.72
N TYR A 82 -6.56 23.45 10.94
CA TYR A 82 -5.65 24.55 10.60
C TYR A 82 -4.74 24.21 9.42
N GLU A 83 -4.40 22.93 9.26
CA GLU A 83 -3.65 22.36 8.14
C GLU A 83 -4.28 21.02 7.73
N PRO A 84 -4.32 20.70 6.41
CA PRO A 84 -3.96 21.55 5.26
C PRO A 84 -4.95 22.70 5.04
N ALA A 85 -4.49 23.81 4.44
CA ALA A 85 -5.33 24.94 4.07
C ALA A 85 -6.23 24.63 2.86
N LEU A 86 -7.29 25.45 2.67
CA LEU A 86 -8.12 25.42 1.45
C LEU A 86 -7.24 25.61 0.20
N GLY A 87 -7.56 24.90 -0.88
CA GLY A 87 -6.82 24.93 -2.13
C GLY A 87 -5.50 24.14 -2.12
N THR A 88 -5.13 23.57 -0.97
CA THR A 88 -3.91 22.74 -0.90
C THR A 88 -4.11 21.42 -1.66
N ARG A 89 -3.15 21.10 -2.53
CA ARG A 89 -3.07 19.79 -3.20
C ARG A 89 -2.51 18.76 -2.24
N VAL A 90 -3.29 17.73 -1.96
CA VAL A 90 -2.94 16.68 -1.00
C VAL A 90 -3.10 15.28 -1.59
N CYS A 91 -2.37 14.32 -1.04
CA CYS A 91 -2.73 12.91 -1.11
C CYS A 91 -3.09 12.43 0.30
N ALA A 92 -4.06 11.54 0.40
CA ALA A 92 -4.60 11.13 1.69
C ALA A 92 -4.87 9.63 1.76
N LEU A 93 -4.53 9.05 2.92
CA LEU A 93 -5.00 7.70 3.28
C LEU A 93 -6.41 7.84 3.87
N VAL A 94 -7.36 7.12 3.29
CA VAL A 94 -8.76 7.10 3.75
C VAL A 94 -9.20 5.68 4.12
N ALA A 95 -10.23 5.54 4.93
CA ALA A 95 -10.75 4.23 5.30
C ALA A 95 -11.81 3.71 4.31
N GLY A 96 -12.23 4.54 3.36
CA GLY A 96 -13.23 4.32 2.32
C GLY A 96 -13.57 5.63 1.62
N GLY A 97 -14.37 5.57 0.55
CA GLY A 97 -14.85 6.76 -0.15
C GLY A 97 -13.95 7.25 -1.29
N GLY A 98 -12.79 6.65 -1.51
CA GLY A 98 -11.84 7.11 -2.53
C GLY A 98 -12.36 6.98 -3.97
N TYR A 99 -13.32 6.11 -4.23
CA TYR A 99 -13.92 5.96 -5.57
C TYR A 99 -15.10 6.93 -5.75
N ALA A 100 -14.86 8.22 -5.56
CA ALA A 100 -15.84 9.28 -5.69
C ALA A 100 -15.19 10.61 -6.07
N GLN A 101 -15.99 11.56 -6.56
CA GLN A 101 -15.51 12.90 -6.89
C GLN A 101 -15.11 13.72 -5.67
N TYR A 102 -15.67 13.41 -4.50
CA TYR A 102 -15.33 14.05 -3.23
C TYR A 102 -15.21 12.99 -2.14
N VAL A 103 -14.26 13.19 -1.23
CA VAL A 103 -14.04 12.29 -0.09
C VAL A 103 -13.67 13.08 1.16
N ILE A 104 -14.10 12.59 2.32
CA ILE A 104 -13.65 13.10 3.62
C ILE A 104 -12.38 12.36 4.03
N ALA A 105 -11.41 13.12 4.53
CA ALA A 105 -10.20 12.56 5.13
C ALA A 105 -9.90 13.24 6.47
N PRO A 106 -9.43 12.50 7.49
CA PRO A 106 -8.83 13.14 8.67
C PRO A 106 -7.65 14.02 8.25
N ALA A 107 -7.64 15.29 8.68
CA ALA A 107 -6.61 16.25 8.28
C ALA A 107 -5.19 15.75 8.55
N VAL A 108 -4.99 15.03 9.66
CA VAL A 108 -3.69 14.44 10.04
C VAL A 108 -3.21 13.30 9.12
N GLN A 109 -4.07 12.77 8.24
CA GLN A 109 -3.73 11.73 7.25
C GLN A 109 -3.51 12.32 5.85
N CYS A 110 -3.62 13.62 5.68
CA CYS A 110 -3.36 14.33 4.45
C CYS A 110 -1.90 14.76 4.38
N LEU A 111 -1.24 14.41 3.29
CA LEU A 111 0.14 14.77 3.00
C LEU A 111 0.17 15.72 1.79
N PRO A 112 1.02 16.75 1.78
CA PRO A 112 1.14 17.63 0.62
C PRO A 112 1.63 16.81 -0.59
N VAL A 113 1.10 17.10 -1.77
CA VAL A 113 1.62 16.49 -3.01
C VAL A 113 3.05 16.97 -3.23
N PRO A 114 4.05 16.06 -3.38
CA PRO A 114 5.41 16.46 -3.74
C PRO A 114 5.43 17.27 -5.03
N ALA A 115 6.23 18.34 -5.11
CA ALA A 115 6.23 19.26 -6.26
C ALA A 115 6.62 18.58 -7.57
N SER A 116 7.47 17.54 -7.50
CA SER A 116 7.90 16.72 -8.62
C SER A 116 6.86 15.71 -9.14
N LEU A 117 5.71 15.59 -8.47
CA LEU A 117 4.69 14.59 -8.81
C LEU A 117 3.39 15.22 -9.32
N THR A 118 2.73 14.50 -10.24
CA THR A 118 1.34 14.78 -10.63
C THR A 118 0.37 14.27 -9.57
N LEU A 119 -0.90 14.72 -9.63
CA LEU A 119 -1.97 14.20 -8.74
C LEU A 119 -2.17 12.69 -8.93
N GLU A 120 -2.08 12.18 -10.16
CA GLU A 120 -2.17 10.74 -10.42
C GLU A 120 -1.07 9.94 -9.72
N GLN A 121 0.16 10.46 -9.74
CA GLN A 121 1.29 9.84 -9.06
C GLN A 121 1.15 9.94 -7.54
N ALA A 122 0.66 11.06 -7.04
CA ALA A 122 0.43 11.24 -5.61
C ALA A 122 -0.72 10.38 -5.08
N ALA A 123 -1.74 10.10 -5.90
CA ALA A 123 -2.89 9.28 -5.51
C ALA A 123 -2.57 7.82 -5.18
N VAL A 124 -1.39 7.33 -5.55
CA VAL A 124 -0.98 5.94 -5.33
C VAL A 124 0.10 5.79 -4.25
N LEU A 125 0.40 6.87 -3.53
CA LEU A 125 1.38 6.87 -2.45
C LEU A 125 0.80 6.39 -1.10
N PRO A 126 -0.37 6.88 -0.65
CA PRO A 126 -0.76 6.72 0.76
C PRO A 126 -0.82 5.26 1.22
N GLU A 127 -1.58 4.40 0.54
CA GLU A 127 -1.80 3.02 1.00
C GLU A 127 -0.48 2.23 1.06
N THR A 128 0.36 2.37 0.06
CA THR A 128 1.60 1.58 -0.03
C THR A 128 2.72 2.17 0.83
N PHE A 129 2.88 3.49 0.87
CA PHE A 129 3.92 4.14 1.66
C PHE A 129 3.65 4.03 3.15
N PHE A 130 2.38 4.22 3.60
CA PHE A 130 2.02 4.00 5.00
C PHE A 130 2.24 2.55 5.41
N THR A 131 1.84 1.60 4.57
CA THR A 131 2.00 0.16 4.86
C THR A 131 3.46 -0.23 4.96
N VAL A 132 4.29 0.15 3.98
CA VAL A 132 5.71 -0.19 3.97
C VAL A 132 6.44 0.51 5.10
N TRP A 133 6.23 1.83 5.29
CA TRP A 133 6.87 2.58 6.37
C TRP A 133 6.57 1.97 7.73
N HIS A 134 5.29 1.78 8.02
CA HIS A 134 4.87 1.24 9.30
C HIS A 134 5.45 -0.15 9.59
N ASN A 135 5.41 -1.06 8.62
CA ASN A 135 5.81 -2.44 8.86
C ASN A 135 7.32 -2.67 8.74
N VAL A 136 7.98 -2.04 7.77
CA VAL A 136 9.40 -2.27 7.49
C VAL A 136 10.30 -1.37 8.37
N PHE A 137 9.97 -0.07 8.47
CA PHE A 137 10.84 0.89 9.15
C PHE A 137 10.48 1.11 10.62
N GLU A 138 9.19 1.25 10.96
CA GLU A 138 8.80 1.47 12.36
C GLU A 138 8.78 0.17 13.17
N ARG A 139 8.05 -0.85 12.69
CA ARG A 139 7.86 -2.11 13.45
C ARG A 139 9.05 -3.04 13.33
N SER A 140 9.53 -3.29 12.10
CA SER A 140 10.68 -4.16 11.87
C SER A 140 12.02 -3.46 11.96
N ARG A 141 12.04 -2.12 12.04
CA ARG A 141 13.25 -1.32 12.27
C ARG A 141 14.39 -1.66 11.31
N LEU A 142 14.07 -1.76 10.00
CA LEU A 142 15.08 -1.97 8.97
C LEU A 142 16.18 -0.92 9.09
N GLN A 143 17.43 -1.36 9.13
CA GLN A 143 18.61 -0.50 9.22
C GLN A 143 19.37 -0.46 7.90
N LYS A 144 20.16 0.59 7.72
CA LYS A 144 21.13 0.70 6.62
C LYS A 144 22.05 -0.53 6.58
N GLY A 145 22.23 -1.10 5.40
CA GLY A 145 23.05 -2.28 5.15
C GLY A 145 22.40 -3.62 5.48
N GLU A 146 21.22 -3.63 6.11
CA GLU A 146 20.44 -4.85 6.30
C GLU A 146 19.79 -5.32 4.99
N THR A 147 19.41 -6.59 4.96
CA THR A 147 18.73 -7.22 3.83
C THR A 147 17.22 -7.27 4.07
N LEU A 148 16.46 -6.64 3.16
CA LEU A 148 15.01 -6.70 3.09
C LEU A 148 14.57 -7.72 2.03
N LEU A 149 13.84 -8.74 2.43
CA LEU A 149 13.13 -9.65 1.51
C LEU A 149 11.66 -9.23 1.40
N VAL A 150 11.17 -9.07 0.17
CA VAL A 150 9.77 -8.66 -0.08
C VAL A 150 9.09 -9.68 -0.98
N HIS A 151 8.02 -10.29 -0.51
CA HIS A 151 7.17 -11.12 -1.37
C HIS A 151 6.26 -10.24 -2.24
N GLY A 152 6.09 -10.63 -3.51
CA GLY A 152 5.31 -9.85 -4.46
C GLY A 152 5.98 -8.52 -4.88
N GLY A 153 7.27 -8.54 -5.20
CA GLY A 153 8.07 -7.37 -5.54
C GLY A 153 7.51 -6.47 -6.65
N SER A 154 6.73 -7.03 -7.59
CA SER A 154 6.09 -6.28 -8.66
C SER A 154 4.74 -5.66 -8.29
N SER A 155 4.21 -5.90 -7.10
CA SER A 155 2.97 -5.27 -6.61
C SER A 155 3.19 -3.80 -6.24
N GLY A 156 2.12 -3.06 -5.96
CA GLY A 156 2.24 -1.69 -5.45
C GLY A 156 3.04 -1.62 -4.13
N ILE A 157 2.82 -2.55 -3.22
CA ILE A 157 3.62 -2.69 -1.98
C ILE A 157 5.07 -3.02 -2.32
N GLY A 158 5.30 -3.99 -3.23
CA GLY A 158 6.64 -4.44 -3.58
C GLY A 158 7.47 -3.35 -4.24
N THR A 159 6.90 -2.62 -5.22
CA THR A 159 7.60 -1.50 -5.88
C THR A 159 7.92 -0.37 -4.90
N THR A 160 7.01 -0.06 -3.97
CA THR A 160 7.26 0.91 -2.89
C THR A 160 8.35 0.42 -1.93
N ALA A 161 8.34 -0.87 -1.56
CA ALA A 161 9.36 -1.44 -0.67
C ALA A 161 10.76 -1.45 -1.33
N ILE A 162 10.85 -1.69 -2.65
CA ILE A 162 12.11 -1.55 -3.40
C ILE A 162 12.59 -0.09 -3.33
N LEU A 163 11.73 0.87 -3.68
CA LEU A 163 12.09 2.29 -3.68
C LEU A 163 12.57 2.77 -2.31
N LEU A 164 11.82 2.47 -1.26
CA LEU A 164 12.19 2.88 0.11
C LEU A 164 13.40 2.11 0.63
N GLY A 165 13.47 0.79 0.44
CA GLY A 165 14.63 0.00 0.84
C GLY A 165 15.92 0.54 0.23
N LYS A 166 15.93 0.85 -1.06
CA LYS A 166 17.09 1.45 -1.73
C LYS A 166 17.35 2.89 -1.28
N ALA A 167 16.30 3.68 -1.01
CA ALA A 167 16.45 5.04 -0.50
C ALA A 167 17.07 5.09 0.91
N PHE A 168 16.92 4.04 1.69
CA PHE A 168 17.51 3.88 3.04
C PHE A 168 18.71 2.93 3.06
N ASP A 169 19.37 2.72 1.91
CA ASP A 169 20.62 1.97 1.76
C ASP A 169 20.52 0.51 2.24
N ALA A 170 19.35 -0.12 2.14
CA ALA A 170 19.19 -1.54 2.39
C ALA A 170 19.52 -2.37 1.12
N ARG A 171 19.89 -3.62 1.31
CA ARG A 171 19.91 -4.62 0.25
C ARG A 171 18.51 -5.16 0.07
N VAL A 172 17.97 -5.13 -1.16
CA VAL A 172 16.58 -5.51 -1.44
C VAL A 172 16.53 -6.78 -2.29
N ILE A 173 15.93 -7.82 -1.73
CA ILE A 173 15.62 -9.07 -2.42
C ILE A 173 14.10 -9.14 -2.59
N VAL A 174 13.61 -9.52 -3.75
CA VAL A 174 12.16 -9.66 -3.98
C VAL A 174 11.82 -11.00 -4.61
N THR A 175 10.58 -11.45 -4.38
CA THR A 175 10.01 -12.57 -5.15
C THR A 175 8.96 -12.03 -6.13
N ALA A 176 8.89 -12.60 -7.33
CA ALA A 176 7.88 -12.27 -8.34
C ALA A 176 7.51 -13.52 -9.15
N GLY A 177 6.38 -13.49 -9.86
CA GLY A 177 5.80 -14.68 -10.48
C GLY A 177 6.13 -14.88 -11.96
N SER A 178 7.06 -14.09 -12.54
CA SER A 178 7.52 -14.28 -13.93
C SER A 178 8.87 -13.60 -14.15
N ALA A 179 9.58 -14.03 -15.20
CA ALA A 179 10.85 -13.41 -15.60
C ALA A 179 10.70 -11.91 -15.92
N GLN A 180 9.59 -11.51 -16.58
CA GLN A 180 9.29 -10.11 -16.89
C GLN A 180 9.12 -9.29 -15.60
N LYS A 181 8.35 -9.78 -14.62
CA LYS A 181 8.17 -9.11 -13.32
C LYS A 181 9.48 -9.01 -12.55
N CYS A 182 10.31 -10.05 -12.59
CA CYS A 182 11.65 -10.02 -11.99
C CYS A 182 12.57 -8.99 -12.65
N ALA A 183 12.53 -8.87 -13.99
CA ALA A 183 13.30 -7.86 -14.72
C ALA A 183 12.90 -6.45 -14.29
N ALA A 184 11.58 -6.16 -14.27
CA ALA A 184 11.08 -4.87 -13.83
C ALA A 184 11.45 -4.54 -12.36
N CYS A 185 11.45 -5.52 -11.47
CA CYS A 185 11.90 -5.31 -10.09
C CYS A 185 13.39 -4.94 -10.02
N ARG A 186 14.24 -5.55 -10.85
CA ARG A 186 15.67 -5.20 -10.93
C ARG A 186 15.88 -3.79 -11.50
N GLU A 187 15.13 -3.41 -12.53
CA GLU A 187 15.15 -2.06 -13.10
C GLU A 187 14.75 -0.99 -12.07
N LEU A 188 13.85 -1.33 -11.15
CA LEU A 188 13.46 -0.48 -10.03
C LEU A 188 14.51 -0.40 -8.91
N GLY A 189 15.57 -1.21 -8.97
CA GLY A 189 16.67 -1.20 -8.03
C GLY A 189 16.74 -2.40 -7.07
N ALA A 190 15.90 -3.43 -7.21
CA ALA A 190 16.05 -4.64 -6.43
C ALA A 190 17.39 -5.32 -6.76
N ASP A 191 18.20 -5.63 -5.72
CA ASP A 191 19.51 -6.26 -5.89
C ASP A 191 19.38 -7.71 -6.39
N VAL A 192 18.30 -8.39 -5.97
CA VAL A 192 17.96 -9.74 -6.42
C VAL A 192 16.44 -9.86 -6.62
N ALA A 193 16.03 -10.42 -7.75
CA ALA A 193 14.64 -10.76 -8.01
C ALA A 193 14.51 -12.25 -8.35
N ILE A 194 13.75 -12.97 -7.55
CA ILE A 194 13.60 -14.43 -7.58
C ILE A 194 12.23 -14.76 -8.21
N ASN A 195 12.24 -15.54 -9.28
CA ASN A 195 11.04 -16.13 -9.82
C ASN A 195 10.62 -17.33 -8.97
N TYR A 196 9.63 -17.15 -8.09
CA TYR A 196 9.20 -18.19 -7.15
C TYR A 196 8.51 -19.38 -7.83
N ARG A 197 8.20 -19.28 -9.13
CA ARG A 197 7.66 -20.41 -9.92
C ARG A 197 8.75 -21.31 -10.47
N GLU A 198 9.99 -20.84 -10.54
CA GLU A 198 11.13 -21.56 -11.14
C GLU A 198 12.17 -21.97 -10.11
N GLY A 199 12.13 -21.40 -8.90
CA GLY A 199 13.13 -21.68 -7.87
C GLY A 199 12.64 -21.50 -6.45
N ASP A 200 13.36 -22.10 -5.52
CA ASP A 200 13.11 -21.93 -4.09
C ASP A 200 13.67 -20.60 -3.59
N PHE A 201 12.79 -19.74 -3.04
CA PHE A 201 13.21 -18.44 -2.56
C PHE A 201 14.07 -18.51 -1.29
N VAL A 202 13.94 -19.57 -0.49
CA VAL A 202 14.75 -19.74 0.72
C VAL A 202 16.21 -19.97 0.31
N GLU A 203 16.46 -20.94 -0.56
CA GLU A 203 17.81 -21.23 -1.08
C GLU A 203 18.40 -20.01 -1.79
N ALA A 204 17.60 -19.35 -2.64
CA ALA A 204 18.04 -18.16 -3.37
C ALA A 204 18.38 -16.99 -2.44
N THR A 205 17.60 -16.77 -1.36
CA THR A 205 17.87 -15.74 -0.36
C THR A 205 19.14 -16.06 0.42
N LEU A 206 19.30 -17.30 0.90
CA LEU A 206 20.50 -17.72 1.64
C LEU A 206 21.74 -17.59 0.76
N ARG A 207 21.68 -18.04 -0.50
CA ARG A 207 22.79 -17.89 -1.46
C ARG A 207 23.13 -16.43 -1.71
N ALA A 208 22.11 -15.56 -1.86
CA ALA A 208 22.31 -14.13 -2.07
C ALA A 208 22.89 -13.41 -0.85
N THR A 209 22.80 -13.98 0.33
CA THR A 209 23.24 -13.39 1.61
C THR A 209 24.40 -14.16 2.26
N ASP A 210 25.12 -14.98 1.51
CA ASP A 210 26.22 -15.79 2.00
C ASP A 210 25.86 -16.65 3.23
N GLY A 211 24.63 -17.21 3.21
CA GLY A 211 24.07 -18.03 4.27
C GLY A 211 23.47 -17.28 5.46
N LYS A 212 23.58 -15.96 5.52
CA LYS A 212 23.07 -15.15 6.66
C LYS A 212 21.54 -15.10 6.71
N GLY A 213 20.86 -15.02 5.57
CA GLY A 213 19.43 -14.82 5.46
C GLY A 213 19.03 -13.33 5.43
N ALA A 214 17.73 -13.07 5.37
CA ALA A 214 17.17 -11.72 5.34
C ALA A 214 16.91 -11.18 6.77
N ASP A 215 17.30 -9.94 7.02
CA ASP A 215 17.10 -9.28 8.31
C ASP A 215 15.64 -8.87 8.52
N VAL A 216 14.98 -8.40 7.48
CA VAL A 216 13.55 -8.06 7.48
C VAL A 216 12.85 -8.77 6.32
N ILE A 217 11.71 -9.36 6.59
CA ILE A 217 10.85 -10.00 5.57
C ILE A 217 9.48 -9.34 5.59
N LEU A 218 9.07 -8.74 4.46
CA LEU A 218 7.72 -8.21 4.27
C LEU A 218 6.87 -9.25 3.54
N ASP A 219 5.89 -9.81 4.25
CA ASP A 219 5.08 -10.92 3.78
C ASP A 219 3.61 -10.53 3.59
N MET A 220 3.12 -10.68 2.36
CA MET A 220 1.70 -10.54 2.01
C MET A 220 1.06 -11.87 1.62
N VAL A 221 1.82 -12.97 1.67
CA VAL A 221 1.38 -14.30 1.24
C VAL A 221 0.80 -15.08 2.43
N GLY A 222 1.53 -15.15 3.54
CA GLY A 222 1.11 -15.94 4.70
C GLY A 222 1.08 -17.44 4.41
N GLY A 223 0.23 -18.19 5.13
CA GLY A 223 0.12 -19.64 4.95
C GLY A 223 1.49 -20.32 5.09
N ASP A 224 1.81 -21.24 4.20
CA ASP A 224 3.05 -22.01 4.20
C ASP A 224 4.31 -21.15 4.01
N TYR A 225 4.15 -19.90 3.53
CA TYR A 225 5.28 -18.98 3.43
C TYR A 225 5.90 -18.65 4.79
N LEU A 226 5.13 -18.66 5.87
CA LEU A 226 5.63 -18.27 7.19
C LEU A 226 6.75 -19.20 7.69
N ALA A 227 6.62 -20.52 7.51
CA ALA A 227 7.66 -21.49 7.86
C ALA A 227 8.91 -21.30 6.98
N ARG A 228 8.71 -21.07 5.68
CA ARG A 228 9.80 -20.81 4.72
C ARG A 228 10.48 -19.46 4.99
N ASN A 229 9.73 -18.43 5.43
CA ASN A 229 10.27 -17.16 5.87
C ASN A 229 11.17 -17.31 7.09
N ALA A 230 10.77 -18.14 8.06
CA ALA A 230 11.62 -18.45 9.21
C ALA A 230 12.93 -19.12 8.81
N ALA A 231 12.91 -19.99 7.77
CA ALA A 231 14.11 -20.59 7.22
C ALA A 231 15.00 -19.56 6.50
N ALA A 232 14.42 -18.64 5.74
CA ALA A 232 15.13 -17.60 4.97
C ALA A 232 15.62 -16.42 5.83
N ALA A 233 15.07 -16.24 7.05
CA ALA A 233 15.41 -15.14 7.92
C ALA A 233 16.82 -15.28 8.52
N ALA A 234 17.48 -14.15 8.75
CA ALA A 234 18.72 -14.05 9.51
C ALA A 234 18.49 -14.29 11.01
N VAL A 235 19.56 -14.42 11.78
CA VAL A 235 19.51 -14.36 13.25
C VAL A 235 19.01 -12.97 13.64
N GLU A 236 18.12 -12.87 14.65
CA GLU A 236 17.38 -11.64 15.02
C GLU A 236 16.47 -11.10 13.89
N GLY A 237 16.12 -11.94 12.91
CA GLY A 237 15.27 -11.58 11.79
C GLY A 237 13.86 -11.17 12.22
N ARG A 238 13.26 -10.27 11.45
CA ARG A 238 11.91 -9.72 11.71
C ARG A 238 11.02 -10.00 10.52
N ILE A 239 9.91 -10.70 10.76
CA ILE A 239 8.92 -11.07 9.73
C ILE A 239 7.67 -10.23 9.97
N ALA A 240 7.29 -9.40 9.00
CA ALA A 240 6.12 -8.54 9.04
C ALA A 240 5.04 -9.07 8.08
N LEU A 241 3.96 -9.63 8.62
CA LEU A 241 2.80 -10.06 7.84
C LEU A 241 1.83 -8.88 7.68
N ILE A 242 1.47 -8.60 6.43
CA ILE A 242 0.52 -7.53 6.07
C ILE A 242 -0.72 -8.06 5.34
N ALA A 243 -0.71 -9.31 4.89
CA ALA A 243 -1.84 -10.01 4.28
C ALA A 243 -1.62 -11.52 4.34
N THR A 244 -2.65 -12.29 3.98
CA THR A 244 -2.66 -13.75 4.01
C THR A 244 -3.24 -14.31 2.70
N GLN A 245 -2.72 -13.85 1.55
CA GLN A 245 -3.25 -14.22 0.23
C GLN A 245 -3.11 -15.71 -0.09
N GLY A 246 -2.12 -16.38 0.50
CA GLY A 246 -1.86 -17.82 0.36
C GLY A 246 -2.49 -18.68 1.46
N GLY A 247 -3.12 -18.07 2.47
CA GLY A 247 -3.78 -18.79 3.55
C GLY A 247 -3.66 -18.13 4.92
N ASN A 248 -4.64 -18.37 5.78
CA ASN A 248 -4.72 -17.79 7.13
C ASN A 248 -4.11 -18.68 8.23
N LYS A 249 -3.68 -19.89 7.89
CA LYS A 249 -3.12 -20.86 8.83
C LYS A 249 -1.73 -21.26 8.36
N SER A 250 -0.83 -21.49 9.30
CA SER A 250 0.52 -21.97 9.06
C SER A 250 0.93 -22.95 10.14
N GLU A 251 1.63 -24.01 9.78
CA GLU A 251 2.34 -24.87 10.71
C GLU A 251 3.78 -24.40 10.84
N LEU A 252 4.25 -24.23 12.08
CA LEU A 252 5.59 -23.73 12.37
C LEU A 252 6.34 -24.69 13.27
N ASP A 253 7.57 -25.05 12.85
CA ASP A 253 8.56 -25.59 13.79
C ASP A 253 9.10 -24.41 14.63
N LEU A 254 8.88 -24.47 15.93
CA LEU A 254 9.27 -23.41 16.87
C LEU A 254 10.78 -23.38 17.14
N ARG A 255 11.50 -24.49 16.91
CA ARG A 255 12.92 -24.57 17.18
C ARG A 255 13.77 -23.59 16.36
N PRO A 256 13.61 -23.46 15.03
CA PRO A 256 14.29 -22.41 14.24
C PRO A 256 13.97 -21.00 14.71
N LEU A 257 12.70 -20.73 15.14
CA LEU A 257 12.32 -19.42 15.67
C LEU A 257 13.12 -19.06 16.91
N MET A 258 13.24 -20.01 17.85
CA MET A 258 14.00 -19.85 19.09
C MET A 258 15.49 -19.69 18.81
N MET A 259 16.08 -20.57 17.98
CA MET A 259 17.49 -20.57 17.66
C MET A 259 17.95 -19.30 16.96
N LYS A 260 17.11 -18.72 16.10
CA LYS A 260 17.37 -17.46 15.39
C LYS A 260 16.82 -16.23 16.15
N ARG A 261 16.10 -16.39 17.25
CA ARG A 261 15.46 -15.32 18.04
C ARG A 261 14.58 -14.41 17.17
N LEU A 262 13.75 -15.04 16.30
CA LEU A 262 12.94 -14.33 15.32
C LEU A 262 11.81 -13.55 15.99
N THR A 263 11.49 -12.40 15.42
CA THR A 263 10.27 -11.64 15.71
C THR A 263 9.29 -11.78 14.57
N ILE A 264 8.06 -12.23 14.88
CA ILE A 264 6.95 -12.26 13.92
C ILE A 264 5.92 -11.23 14.35
N SER A 265 5.59 -10.31 13.45
CA SER A 265 4.58 -9.29 13.67
C SER A 265 3.54 -9.30 12.56
N ALA A 266 2.31 -8.93 12.88
CA ALA A 266 1.25 -8.79 11.91
C ALA A 266 0.49 -7.48 12.13
N SER A 267 -0.01 -6.87 11.06
CA SER A 267 -0.82 -5.66 11.17
C SER A 267 -1.77 -5.50 9.97
N THR A 268 -2.87 -4.79 10.23
CA THR A 268 -3.72 -4.19 9.21
C THR A 268 -3.68 -2.69 9.36
N LEU A 269 -3.80 -1.93 8.28
CA LEU A 269 -3.71 -0.47 8.33
C LEU A 269 -5.08 0.20 8.45
N ARG A 270 -6.08 -0.29 7.69
CA ARG A 270 -7.39 0.35 7.52
C ARG A 270 -8.10 0.63 8.86
N ALA A 271 -8.13 -0.35 9.74
CA ALA A 271 -8.83 -0.29 11.03
C ALA A 271 -8.02 0.37 12.16
N GLN A 272 -6.78 0.82 11.90
CA GLN A 272 -5.99 1.49 12.92
C GLN A 272 -6.61 2.84 13.32
N PRO A 273 -6.44 3.27 14.58
CA PRO A 273 -6.86 4.60 15.04
C PRO A 273 -6.29 5.73 14.17
N ILE A 274 -7.07 6.81 14.01
CA ILE A 274 -6.66 8.00 13.26
C ILE A 274 -5.33 8.55 13.79
N ALA A 275 -5.14 8.58 15.11
CA ALA A 275 -3.90 9.06 15.73
C ALA A 275 -2.67 8.25 15.29
N ASN A 276 -2.78 6.91 15.16
CA ASN A 276 -1.68 6.08 14.67
C ASN A 276 -1.36 6.37 13.21
N LYS A 277 -2.38 6.49 12.36
CA LYS A 277 -2.19 6.83 10.95
C LYS A 277 -1.63 8.26 10.78
N GLY A 278 -2.07 9.21 11.61
CA GLY A 278 -1.50 10.56 11.66
C GLY A 278 -0.01 10.57 12.04
N ARG A 279 0.39 9.73 13.01
CA ARG A 279 1.82 9.56 13.37
C ARG A 279 2.63 8.99 12.20
N ILE A 280 2.10 7.99 11.48
CA ILE A 280 2.75 7.45 10.29
C ILE A 280 2.87 8.52 9.21
N ALA A 281 1.81 9.32 8.98
CA ALA A 281 1.83 10.42 8.04
C ALA A 281 2.92 11.45 8.37
N ALA A 282 3.02 11.84 9.64
CA ALA A 282 4.07 12.76 10.10
C ALA A 282 5.48 12.19 9.86
N ALA A 283 5.70 10.92 10.19
CA ALA A 283 6.98 10.26 9.95
C ALA A 283 7.33 10.16 8.45
N LEU A 284 6.34 9.87 7.59
CA LEU A 284 6.53 9.89 6.13
C LEU A 284 6.87 11.29 5.63
N ARG A 285 6.16 12.33 6.10
CA ARG A 285 6.41 13.74 5.73
C ARG A 285 7.84 14.16 6.09
N GLU A 286 8.33 13.73 7.24
CA GLU A 286 9.67 14.06 7.72
C GLU A 286 10.77 13.28 6.99
N ASN A 287 10.62 11.96 6.85
CA ASN A 287 11.72 11.08 6.44
C ASN A 287 11.67 10.68 4.96
N VAL A 288 10.50 10.67 4.33
CA VAL A 288 10.33 10.14 2.98
C VAL A 288 9.99 11.24 1.97
N TRP A 289 9.14 12.21 2.31
CA TRP A 289 8.71 13.26 1.38
C TRP A 289 9.86 14.06 0.78
N PRO A 290 10.91 14.43 1.52
CA PRO A 290 12.08 15.09 0.92
C PRO A 290 12.80 14.25 -0.15
N LEU A 291 12.67 12.93 -0.11
CA LEU A 291 13.33 12.03 -1.05
C LEU A 291 12.72 12.07 -2.46
N PHE A 292 11.47 12.51 -2.60
CA PHE A 292 10.87 12.74 -3.92
C PHE A 292 11.65 13.77 -4.72
N GLU A 293 12.12 14.85 -4.05
CA GLU A 293 12.90 15.91 -4.69
C GLU A 293 14.41 15.58 -4.75
N THR A 294 14.96 15.06 -3.65
CA THR A 294 16.42 14.87 -3.52
C THR A 294 16.94 13.61 -4.18
N ARG A 295 16.11 12.57 -4.30
CA ARG A 295 16.48 11.29 -4.93
C ARG A 295 15.61 10.93 -6.14
N GLY A 296 14.65 11.79 -6.51
CA GLY A 296 13.80 11.59 -7.68
C GLY A 296 12.89 10.37 -7.57
N LEU A 297 12.40 10.04 -6.35
CA LEU A 297 11.50 8.92 -6.16
C LEU A 297 10.24 9.09 -7.01
N LYS A 298 9.79 8.01 -7.65
CA LYS A 298 8.54 8.01 -8.44
C LYS A 298 7.81 6.69 -8.25
N PRO A 299 6.50 6.73 -7.96
CA PRO A 299 5.69 5.52 -7.92
C PRO A 299 5.53 4.92 -9.32
N VAL A 300 5.39 3.62 -9.39
CA VAL A 300 5.16 2.89 -10.64
C VAL A 300 3.66 2.80 -10.88
N ILE A 301 3.15 3.44 -11.94
CA ILE A 301 1.77 3.33 -12.39
C ILE A 301 1.73 2.45 -13.63
N HIS A 302 1.03 1.30 -13.53
CA HIS A 302 0.85 0.36 -14.63
C HIS A 302 -0.23 0.80 -15.60
N ALA A 303 -1.39 1.20 -15.08
CA ALA A 303 -2.55 1.54 -15.90
C ALA A 303 -3.42 2.61 -15.24
N ARG A 304 -4.19 3.31 -16.09
CA ARG A 304 -5.16 4.34 -15.73
C ARG A 304 -6.52 3.96 -16.28
N PHE A 305 -7.55 4.13 -15.49
CA PHE A 305 -8.94 3.92 -15.88
C PHE A 305 -9.77 5.14 -15.48
N PRO A 306 -10.80 5.52 -16.23
CA PRO A 306 -11.77 6.48 -15.73
C PRO A 306 -12.50 5.89 -14.50
N LEU A 307 -12.94 6.71 -13.56
CA LEU A 307 -13.68 6.29 -12.37
C LEU A 307 -14.87 5.39 -12.73
N ALA A 308 -15.57 5.70 -13.81
CA ALA A 308 -16.71 4.92 -14.29
C ALA A 308 -16.35 3.48 -14.72
N ASP A 309 -15.07 3.20 -15.04
CA ASP A 309 -14.58 1.84 -15.34
C ASP A 309 -13.72 1.24 -14.20
N ALA A 310 -14.12 1.50 -12.96
CA ALA A 310 -13.52 0.83 -11.81
C ALA A 310 -13.61 -0.70 -11.91
N ALA A 311 -14.62 -1.23 -12.58
CA ALA A 311 -14.76 -2.65 -12.89
C ALA A 311 -13.59 -3.17 -13.76
N GLY A 312 -13.17 -2.42 -14.78
CA GLY A 312 -11.99 -2.72 -15.59
C GLY A 312 -10.71 -2.73 -14.79
N ALA A 313 -10.53 -1.74 -13.93
CA ALA A 313 -9.39 -1.64 -13.02
C ALA A 313 -9.32 -2.84 -12.05
N HIS A 314 -10.46 -3.27 -11.49
CA HIS A 314 -10.53 -4.46 -10.63
C HIS A 314 -10.24 -5.76 -11.41
N ARG A 315 -10.71 -5.91 -12.65
CA ARG A 315 -10.34 -7.05 -13.52
C ARG A 315 -8.83 -7.13 -13.72
N LEU A 316 -8.19 -6.00 -14.01
CA LEU A 316 -6.74 -5.95 -14.16
C LEU A 316 -6.02 -6.30 -12.85
N MET A 317 -6.48 -5.80 -11.70
CA MET A 317 -5.93 -6.16 -10.38
C MET A 317 -6.03 -7.66 -10.12
N GLU A 318 -7.12 -8.31 -10.51
CA GLU A 318 -7.35 -9.73 -10.31
C GLU A 318 -6.61 -10.63 -11.30
N SER A 319 -6.27 -10.14 -12.48
CA SER A 319 -5.47 -10.88 -13.47
C SER A 319 -4.02 -11.09 -13.02
N ASP A 320 -3.58 -10.34 -12.02
CA ASP A 320 -2.22 -10.39 -11.47
C ASP A 320 -1.10 -10.17 -12.52
N THR A 321 -1.43 -9.49 -13.62
CA THR A 321 -0.46 -9.20 -14.70
C THR A 321 0.24 -7.85 -14.55
N HIS A 322 -0.33 -6.93 -13.76
CA HIS A 322 0.18 -5.57 -13.58
C HIS A 322 1.51 -5.53 -12.81
N ILE A 323 2.25 -4.44 -12.99
CA ILE A 323 3.48 -4.08 -12.26
C ILE A 323 3.28 -2.70 -11.66
N GLY A 324 3.33 -2.59 -10.33
CA GLY A 324 3.05 -1.34 -9.62
C GLY A 324 1.56 -1.11 -9.38
N LYS A 325 1.12 0.14 -9.53
CA LYS A 325 -0.21 0.61 -9.15
C LYS A 325 -1.15 0.79 -10.34
N ILE A 326 -2.44 0.71 -10.05
CA ILE A 326 -3.54 1.04 -10.96
C ILE A 326 -4.24 2.27 -10.41
N VAL A 327 -4.62 3.21 -11.28
CA VAL A 327 -5.21 4.52 -10.91
C VAL A 327 -6.58 4.67 -11.56
N LEU A 328 -7.53 5.20 -10.81
CA LEU A 328 -8.80 5.73 -11.30
C LEU A 328 -8.66 7.25 -11.45
N LEU A 329 -9.03 7.78 -12.62
CA LEU A 329 -9.13 9.20 -12.91
C LEU A 329 -10.56 9.66 -12.68
N VAL A 330 -10.74 10.72 -11.91
CA VAL A 330 -12.05 11.20 -11.46
C VAL A 330 -12.49 12.43 -12.26
#